data_2d0699a46960250359d921243d774937
#
_entry.id   2d0699a46960250359d921243d774937
#
_cell.length_a   1.000
_cell.length_b   1.000
_cell.length_c   1.000
_cell.angle_alpha   90.00
_cell.angle_beta   90.00
_cell.angle_gamma   90.00
#
_symmetry.space_group_name_H-M   'P 1'
#
loop_
_entity.id
_entity.type
_entity.pdbx_description
1 polymer ?
#
loop_
_entity_poly.entity_id
_entity_poly.type
_entity_poly.pdbx_seq_one_letter_code
_entity_poly.pdbx_strand_id
1 'polypeptide(L)'
;MLLLTQLYVAILVPAAIMIAVAAVFAVLLAFLGRKLEVKRDEKVVEVESLLSGANCGGCGFAGCSAFAEALANGKADLSACNATSKVNKDKIAAILGTVNEGEEMSFVVCCNGGSACEDKYDYHGYGDCASMELLAGGRKACPVGCMGAGTCVKHCDHHACNLNEQGYASIEDERCTLCGKCSKSCPKGLIKKIPTRAKVYVACSNHAKGKEVRSYCKAGCIGCGMCARSCPVGAITLEDNLAVIDYAKCIGCGACAAKCPSKCIKKRD
;
A
#
# COMPACT_ATOMS: atom_id res chain seq x y z
N MET A 1 50.73 43.17 -30.79
CA MET A 1 51.28 42.57 -29.53
C MET A 1 50.49 43.02 -28.29
N LEU A 2 50.22 44.32 -28.12
CA LEU A 2 49.45 44.82 -26.92
C LEU A 2 48.02 44.28 -26.77
N LEU A 3 47.29 44.06 -27.86
CA LEU A 3 45.90 43.55 -27.83
C LEU A 3 45.83 42.06 -27.36
N LEU A 4 46.81 41.25 -27.73
CA LEU A 4 46.89 39.85 -27.29
C LEU A 4 47.24 39.70 -25.81
N THR A 5 48.10 40.59 -25.27
CA THR A 5 48.41 40.59 -23.83
C THR A 5 47.24 41.07 -22.98
N GLN A 6 46.47 42.05 -23.46
CA GLN A 6 45.24 42.48 -22.78
C GLN A 6 44.16 41.39 -22.76
N LEU A 7 43.98 40.65 -23.86
CA LEU A 7 43.04 39.53 -23.93
C LEU A 7 43.44 38.36 -23.00
N TYR A 8 44.73 38.07 -22.91
CA TYR A 8 45.27 37.06 -21.99
C TYR A 8 45.03 37.42 -20.53
N VAL A 9 45.26 38.67 -20.13
CA VAL A 9 45.01 39.15 -18.77
C VAL A 9 43.51 39.13 -18.45
N ALA A 10 42.68 39.56 -19.40
CA ALA A 10 41.22 39.57 -19.24
C ALA A 10 40.59 38.16 -19.06
N ILE A 11 41.25 37.12 -19.56
CA ILE A 11 40.74 35.74 -19.41
C ILE A 11 41.40 35.03 -18.22
N LEU A 12 42.74 35.16 -18.06
CA LEU A 12 43.48 34.43 -17.05
C LEU A 12 43.23 34.93 -15.62
N VAL A 13 43.05 36.25 -15.45
CA VAL A 13 42.80 36.81 -14.11
C VAL A 13 41.45 36.37 -13.54
N PRO A 14 40.32 36.47 -14.26
CA PRO A 14 39.05 35.95 -13.77
C PRO A 14 39.06 34.42 -13.56
N ALA A 15 39.71 33.66 -14.46
CA ALA A 15 39.85 32.21 -14.31
C ALA A 15 40.64 31.84 -13.03
N ALA A 16 41.73 32.52 -12.75
CA ALA A 16 42.51 32.31 -11.54
C ALA A 16 41.71 32.64 -10.25
N ILE A 17 40.95 33.75 -10.29
CA ILE A 17 40.07 34.14 -9.18
C ILE A 17 38.97 33.03 -8.96
N MET A 18 38.35 32.58 -10.02
CA MET A 18 37.33 31.52 -9.93
C MET A 18 37.89 30.19 -9.37
N ILE A 19 39.09 29.80 -9.79
CA ILE A 19 39.78 28.62 -9.28
C ILE A 19 40.11 28.79 -7.80
N ALA A 20 40.64 29.94 -7.41
CA ALA A 20 40.95 30.24 -5.99
C ALA A 20 39.70 30.18 -5.10
N VAL A 21 38.60 30.81 -5.55
CA VAL A 21 37.32 30.76 -4.81
C VAL A 21 36.78 29.34 -4.71
N ALA A 22 36.81 28.57 -5.81
CA ALA A 22 36.36 27.17 -5.80
C ALA A 22 37.22 26.30 -4.86
N ALA A 23 38.54 26.52 -4.82
CA ALA A 23 39.43 25.80 -3.90
C ALA A 23 39.13 26.11 -2.43
N VAL A 24 38.88 27.38 -2.09
CA VAL A 24 38.49 27.80 -0.73
C VAL A 24 37.18 27.14 -0.32
N PHE A 25 36.14 27.17 -1.21
CA PHE A 25 34.87 26.51 -0.94
C PHE A 25 35.01 24.97 -0.79
N ALA A 26 35.83 24.36 -1.61
CA ALA A 26 36.10 22.91 -1.52
C ALA A 26 36.72 22.51 -0.17
N VAL A 27 37.73 23.29 0.28
CA VAL A 27 38.36 23.05 1.58
C VAL A 27 37.39 23.33 2.73
N LEU A 28 36.58 24.39 2.64
CA LEU A 28 35.58 24.71 3.65
C LEU A 28 34.52 23.62 3.75
N LEU A 29 34.00 23.12 2.63
CA LEU A 29 33.02 22.03 2.58
C LEU A 29 33.62 20.71 3.11
N ALA A 30 34.87 20.39 2.75
CA ALA A 30 35.56 19.21 3.27
C ALA A 30 35.76 19.30 4.80
N PHE A 31 36.11 20.47 5.32
CA PHE A 31 36.27 20.69 6.76
C PHE A 31 34.95 20.61 7.51
N LEU A 32 33.91 21.29 7.00
CA LEU A 32 32.55 21.22 7.55
C LEU A 32 31.98 19.80 7.47
N GLY A 33 32.16 19.10 6.36
CA GLY A 33 31.72 17.71 6.20
C GLY A 33 32.31 16.77 7.26
N ARG A 34 33.63 16.88 7.51
CA ARG A 34 34.29 16.09 8.56
C ARG A 34 33.84 16.46 9.98
N LYS A 35 33.60 17.76 10.24
CA LYS A 35 33.17 18.24 11.57
C LYS A 35 31.69 17.96 11.87
N LEU A 36 30.85 17.89 10.82
CA LEU A 36 29.41 17.63 10.90
C LEU A 36 29.08 16.17 10.60
N GLU A 37 30.09 15.28 10.48
CA GLU A 37 29.86 13.85 10.29
C GLU A 37 29.12 13.28 11.51
N VAL A 38 27.83 13.02 11.33
CA VAL A 38 27.00 12.36 12.34
C VAL A 38 27.37 10.88 12.32
N LYS A 39 28.08 10.42 13.34
CA LYS A 39 28.33 8.99 13.55
C LYS A 39 26.98 8.31 13.74
N ARG A 40 26.51 7.61 12.73
CA ARG A 40 25.32 6.76 12.86
C ARG A 40 25.70 5.54 13.72
N ASP A 41 24.83 5.20 14.64
CA ASP A 41 24.98 3.99 15.44
C ASP A 41 25.00 2.77 14.51
N GLU A 42 25.97 1.86 14.68
CA GLU A 42 26.09 0.65 13.86
C GLU A 42 24.80 -0.16 13.86
N LYS A 43 24.10 -0.21 15.00
CA LYS A 43 22.79 -0.86 15.13
C LYS A 43 21.74 -0.24 14.21
N VAL A 44 21.72 1.10 14.07
CA VAL A 44 20.77 1.80 13.19
C VAL A 44 21.03 1.44 11.74
N VAL A 45 22.30 1.39 11.32
CA VAL A 45 22.70 1.02 9.95
C VAL A 45 22.32 -0.42 9.64
N GLU A 46 22.54 -1.34 10.58
CA GLU A 46 22.18 -2.75 10.41
C GLU A 46 20.66 -2.93 10.31
N VAL A 47 19.89 -2.30 11.19
CA VAL A 47 18.42 -2.30 11.14
C VAL A 47 17.91 -1.69 9.83
N GLU A 48 18.48 -0.56 9.39
CA GLU A 48 18.11 0.08 8.11
C GLU A 48 18.33 -0.85 6.92
N SER A 49 19.43 -1.61 6.89
CA SER A 49 19.75 -2.56 5.82
C SER A 49 18.76 -3.72 5.73
N LEU A 50 18.13 -4.10 6.82
CA LEU A 50 17.13 -5.17 6.90
C LEU A 50 15.70 -4.68 6.60
N LEU A 51 15.46 -3.37 6.63
CA LEU A 51 14.18 -2.80 6.23
C LEU A 51 13.98 -2.89 4.71
N SER A 52 12.74 -2.78 4.26
CA SER A 52 12.39 -2.93 2.84
C SER A 52 13.00 -1.89 1.90
N GLY A 53 13.56 -0.79 2.41
CA GLY A 53 14.09 0.30 1.60
C GLY A 53 13.05 1.08 0.78
N ALA A 54 11.78 0.72 0.86
CA ALA A 54 10.71 1.29 0.04
C ALA A 54 10.40 2.77 0.34
N ASN A 55 10.86 3.31 1.47
CA ASN A 55 10.62 4.69 1.93
C ASN A 55 9.15 5.15 1.77
N CYS A 56 8.21 4.22 1.95
CA CYS A 56 6.79 4.41 1.64
C CYS A 56 6.03 5.28 2.64
N GLY A 57 6.63 5.60 3.80
CA GLY A 57 5.97 6.34 4.88
C GLY A 57 4.77 5.64 5.54
N GLY A 58 4.53 4.35 5.23
CA GLY A 58 3.39 3.58 5.73
C GLY A 58 3.43 3.34 7.25
N CYS A 59 4.61 3.39 7.85
CA CYS A 59 4.84 3.30 9.29
C CYS A 59 4.66 4.63 10.04
N GLY A 60 4.38 5.75 9.34
CA GLY A 60 4.25 7.09 9.92
C GLY A 60 5.56 7.89 10.00
N PHE A 61 6.67 7.32 9.56
CA PHE A 61 7.98 7.98 9.52
C PHE A 61 8.32 8.47 8.10
N ALA A 62 9.20 9.47 7.99
CA ALA A 62 9.57 10.10 6.71
C ALA A 62 10.29 9.13 5.74
N GLY A 63 10.84 8.02 6.23
CA GLY A 63 11.52 7.00 5.44
C GLY A 63 12.05 5.88 6.31
N CYS A 64 12.65 4.86 5.68
CA CYS A 64 13.20 3.69 6.40
C CYS A 64 14.33 4.07 7.34
N SER A 65 15.15 5.04 7.00
CA SER A 65 16.24 5.55 7.84
C SER A 65 15.71 6.15 9.16
N ALA A 66 14.71 7.04 9.09
CA ALA A 66 14.08 7.63 10.28
C ALA A 66 13.35 6.58 11.13
N PHE A 67 12.77 5.57 10.50
CA PHE A 67 12.14 4.46 11.20
C PHE A 67 13.17 3.57 11.90
N ALA A 68 14.30 3.26 11.24
CA ALA A 68 15.40 2.49 11.85
C ALA A 68 15.97 3.18 13.10
N GLU A 69 16.15 4.51 13.03
CA GLU A 69 16.59 5.32 14.16
C GLU A 69 15.57 5.30 15.32
N ALA A 70 14.28 5.41 15.00
CA ALA A 70 13.21 5.35 15.99
C ALA A 70 13.12 3.94 16.65
N LEU A 71 13.32 2.86 15.88
CA LEU A 71 13.37 1.49 16.40
C LEU A 71 14.55 1.29 17.34
N ALA A 72 15.76 1.70 16.95
CA ALA A 72 16.96 1.57 17.78
C ALA A 72 16.84 2.35 19.10
N ASN A 73 16.12 3.47 19.09
CA ASN A 73 15.84 4.29 20.27
C ASN A 73 14.61 3.84 21.07
N GLY A 74 13.94 2.75 20.70
CA GLY A 74 12.73 2.25 21.38
C GLY A 74 11.51 3.18 21.24
N LYS A 75 11.51 4.10 20.28
CA LYS A 75 10.41 5.08 20.03
C LYS A 75 9.40 4.58 19.00
N ALA A 76 9.64 3.45 18.36
CA ALA A 76 8.76 2.86 17.37
C ALA A 76 8.62 1.36 17.61
N ASP A 77 7.49 0.81 17.16
CA ASP A 77 7.24 -0.63 17.17
C ASP A 77 7.50 -1.21 15.78
N LEU A 78 8.16 -2.37 15.72
CA LEU A 78 8.47 -3.08 14.47
C LEU A 78 7.22 -3.52 13.70
N SER A 79 6.10 -3.72 14.40
CA SER A 79 4.80 -4.04 13.80
C SER A 79 4.25 -2.93 12.91
N ALA A 80 4.66 -1.67 13.13
CA ALA A 80 4.24 -0.52 12.32
C ALA A 80 4.72 -0.60 10.86
N CYS A 81 5.84 -1.29 10.59
CA CYS A 81 6.31 -1.50 9.23
C CYS A 81 5.64 -2.74 8.61
N ASN A 82 4.84 -2.54 7.57
CA ASN A 82 4.19 -3.64 6.84
C ASN A 82 4.98 -4.08 5.59
N ALA A 83 5.91 -3.27 5.12
CA ALA A 83 6.67 -3.50 3.90
C ALA A 83 7.91 -4.40 4.09
N THR A 84 8.34 -4.65 5.32
CA THR A 84 9.47 -5.53 5.64
C THR A 84 8.97 -6.96 5.85
N SER A 85 9.65 -7.93 5.24
CA SER A 85 9.32 -9.36 5.36
C SER A 85 9.46 -9.85 6.81
N LYS A 86 8.71 -10.91 7.15
CA LYS A 86 8.76 -11.51 8.49
C LYS A 86 10.19 -11.93 8.87
N VAL A 87 10.89 -12.58 7.93
CA VAL A 87 12.28 -13.02 8.15
C VAL A 87 13.19 -11.87 8.56
N ASN A 88 13.08 -10.72 7.87
CA ASN A 88 13.86 -9.54 8.21
C ASN A 88 13.39 -8.90 9.52
N LYS A 89 12.10 -8.90 9.82
CA LYS A 89 11.57 -8.44 11.10
C LYS A 89 12.09 -9.28 12.26
N ASP A 90 12.14 -10.61 12.10
CA ASP A 90 12.67 -11.50 13.14
C ASP A 90 14.16 -11.22 13.40
N LYS A 91 14.95 -10.95 12.33
CA LYS A 91 16.36 -10.52 12.47
C LYS A 91 16.48 -9.18 13.19
N ILE A 92 15.67 -8.19 12.80
CA ILE A 92 15.65 -6.87 13.46
C ILE A 92 15.26 -7.01 14.92
N ALA A 93 14.26 -7.83 15.23
CA ALA A 93 13.84 -8.12 16.60
C ALA A 93 14.97 -8.74 17.42
N ALA A 94 15.74 -9.67 16.85
CA ALA A 94 16.91 -10.25 17.48
C ALA A 94 18.02 -9.22 17.78
N ILE A 95 18.30 -8.30 16.83
CA ILE A 95 19.28 -7.21 17.01
C ILE A 95 18.83 -6.24 18.11
N LEU A 96 17.53 -5.94 18.18
CA LEU A 96 16.95 -5.01 19.15
C LEU A 96 16.62 -5.67 20.50
N GLY A 97 16.71 -7.00 20.62
CA GLY A 97 16.32 -7.76 21.82
C GLY A 97 14.82 -7.75 22.09
N THR A 98 13.99 -7.59 21.05
CA THR A 98 12.53 -7.58 21.12
C THR A 98 11.95 -8.83 20.47
N VAL A 99 10.66 -9.10 20.69
CA VAL A 99 9.96 -10.22 20.04
C VAL A 99 9.05 -9.68 18.94
N ASN A 100 9.15 -10.25 17.74
CA ASN A 100 8.25 -9.92 16.66
C ASN A 100 6.96 -10.77 16.75
N GLU A 101 5.92 -10.24 17.38
CA GLU A 101 4.59 -10.88 17.45
C GLU A 101 3.69 -10.55 16.25
N GLY A 102 4.20 -9.81 15.26
CA GLY A 102 3.42 -9.35 14.12
C GLY A 102 2.98 -10.49 13.20
N GLU A 103 1.67 -10.61 12.97
CA GLU A 103 1.12 -11.50 11.95
C GLU A 103 1.42 -10.94 10.56
N GLU A 104 1.83 -11.80 9.63
CA GLU A 104 1.97 -11.39 8.23
C GLU A 104 0.62 -11.01 7.65
N MET A 105 0.57 -9.87 6.99
CA MET A 105 -0.65 -9.33 6.40
C MET A 105 -0.52 -9.32 4.88
N SER A 106 -1.65 -9.33 4.17
CA SER A 106 -1.73 -9.12 2.73
C SER A 106 -2.85 -8.14 2.42
N PHE A 107 -2.78 -7.47 1.27
CA PHE A 107 -3.88 -6.65 0.80
C PHE A 107 -4.82 -7.44 -0.12
N VAL A 108 -6.12 -7.25 0.08
CA VAL A 108 -7.17 -7.78 -0.80
C VAL A 108 -8.11 -6.68 -1.22
N VAL A 109 -8.78 -6.86 -2.35
CA VAL A 109 -9.78 -5.92 -2.86
C VAL A 109 -11.18 -6.42 -2.48
N CYS A 110 -11.86 -5.70 -1.59
CA CYS A 110 -13.19 -6.03 -1.09
C CYS A 110 -14.29 -5.56 -2.06
N CYS A 111 -14.12 -5.87 -3.34
CA CYS A 111 -15.13 -5.71 -4.40
C CYS A 111 -14.82 -6.64 -5.56
N ASN A 112 -15.83 -7.36 -6.05
CA ASN A 112 -15.74 -8.16 -7.28
C ASN A 112 -16.88 -7.83 -8.26
N GLY A 113 -17.46 -6.62 -8.11
CA GLY A 113 -18.59 -6.17 -8.93
C GLY A 113 -18.21 -5.96 -10.39
N GLY A 114 -17.24 -5.08 -10.66
CA GLY A 114 -16.78 -4.81 -12.02
C GLY A 114 -17.90 -4.71 -13.05
N SER A 115 -17.84 -5.54 -14.10
CA SER A 115 -18.87 -5.69 -15.12
C SER A 115 -20.18 -6.34 -14.62
N ALA A 116 -20.16 -7.02 -13.47
CA ALA A 116 -21.37 -7.57 -12.84
C ALA A 116 -22.17 -6.53 -12.04
N CYS A 117 -21.65 -5.29 -11.92
CA CYS A 117 -22.34 -4.17 -11.31
C CYS A 117 -22.69 -3.14 -12.38
N GLU A 118 -23.96 -2.72 -12.41
CA GLU A 118 -24.48 -1.75 -13.37
C GLU A 118 -23.85 -0.38 -13.18
N ASP A 119 -23.72 0.37 -14.27
CA ASP A 119 -23.33 1.77 -14.26
C ASP A 119 -24.58 2.66 -14.20
N LYS A 120 -24.54 3.74 -13.40
CA LYS A 120 -25.63 4.75 -13.34
C LYS A 120 -25.63 5.66 -14.56
N TYR A 121 -24.45 5.92 -15.11
CA TYR A 121 -24.20 6.81 -16.23
C TYR A 121 -22.88 6.47 -16.91
N ASP A 122 -22.72 6.89 -18.14
CA ASP A 122 -21.46 6.83 -18.86
C ASP A 122 -20.58 8.03 -18.47
N TYR A 123 -19.37 7.75 -17.99
CA TYR A 123 -18.47 8.78 -17.45
C TYR A 123 -17.47 9.24 -18.49
N HIS A 124 -17.54 10.52 -18.85
CA HIS A 124 -16.63 11.20 -19.78
C HIS A 124 -15.83 12.29 -19.06
N GLY A 125 -14.96 11.93 -18.16
CA GLY A 125 -14.15 12.89 -17.39
C GLY A 125 -12.71 12.40 -17.20
N TYR A 126 -12.03 12.93 -16.18
CA TYR A 126 -10.69 12.48 -15.83
C TYR A 126 -10.69 11.00 -15.47
N GLY A 127 -9.75 10.24 -16.04
CA GLY A 127 -9.62 8.80 -15.86
C GLY A 127 -9.01 8.39 -14.51
N ASP A 128 -9.55 8.92 -13.41
CA ASP A 128 -9.18 8.57 -12.04
C ASP A 128 -10.40 8.41 -11.12
N CYS A 129 -10.24 7.58 -10.06
CA CYS A 129 -11.33 7.27 -9.16
C CYS A 129 -11.75 8.46 -8.28
N ALA A 130 -10.85 9.36 -7.94
CA ALA A 130 -11.17 10.50 -7.07
C ALA A 130 -12.09 11.49 -7.78
N SER A 131 -11.80 11.81 -9.05
CA SER A 131 -12.66 12.66 -9.88
C SER A 131 -14.02 12.02 -10.15
N MET A 132 -14.04 10.69 -10.39
CA MET A 132 -15.32 9.96 -10.54
C MET A 132 -16.17 10.00 -9.29
N GLU A 133 -15.54 9.91 -8.10
CA GLU A 133 -16.25 9.93 -6.81
C GLU A 133 -16.99 11.24 -6.56
N LEU A 134 -16.42 12.35 -6.98
CA LEU A 134 -17.03 13.69 -6.83
C LEU A 134 -18.34 13.82 -7.62
N LEU A 135 -18.49 13.07 -8.71
CA LEU A 135 -19.71 13.09 -9.53
C LEU A 135 -20.68 12.00 -9.02
N ALA A 136 -21.65 12.43 -8.23
CA ALA A 136 -22.72 11.58 -7.67
C ALA A 136 -22.25 10.27 -7.00
N GLY A 137 -21.07 10.28 -6.37
CA GLY A 137 -20.49 9.11 -5.72
C GLY A 137 -19.99 8.03 -6.68
N GLY A 138 -19.60 8.43 -7.90
CA GLY A 138 -19.04 7.54 -8.93
C GLY A 138 -20.06 6.90 -9.85
N ARG A 139 -19.57 6.39 -10.99
CA ARG A 139 -20.39 5.85 -12.07
C ARG A 139 -21.16 4.58 -11.73
N LYS A 140 -20.69 3.77 -10.77
CA LYS A 140 -21.33 2.50 -10.43
C LYS A 140 -22.64 2.69 -9.67
N ALA A 141 -23.66 1.89 -9.96
CA ALA A 141 -24.91 1.87 -9.23
C ALA A 141 -24.72 1.44 -7.76
N CYS A 142 -23.73 0.59 -7.48
CA CYS A 142 -23.29 0.29 -6.12
C CYS A 142 -22.54 1.48 -5.51
N PRO A 143 -23.01 2.07 -4.40
CA PRO A 143 -22.40 3.27 -3.81
C PRO A 143 -20.96 3.04 -3.31
N VAL A 144 -20.61 1.80 -3.00
CA VAL A 144 -19.26 1.40 -2.55
C VAL A 144 -18.54 0.53 -3.58
N GLY A 145 -19.00 0.50 -4.84
CA GLY A 145 -18.43 -0.33 -5.89
C GLY A 145 -17.10 0.20 -6.44
N CYS A 146 -16.22 -0.71 -6.87
CA CYS A 146 -15.00 -0.34 -7.59
C CYS A 146 -15.37 0.31 -8.93
N MET A 147 -14.88 1.52 -9.18
CA MET A 147 -15.17 2.29 -10.38
C MET A 147 -14.32 1.89 -11.58
N GLY A 148 -13.26 1.13 -11.37
CA GLY A 148 -12.42 0.58 -12.44
C GLY A 148 -11.54 1.59 -13.18
N ALA A 149 -11.33 2.81 -12.65
CA ALA A 149 -10.46 3.81 -13.29
C ALA A 149 -8.96 3.60 -13.06
N GLY A 150 -8.57 2.62 -12.22
CA GLY A 150 -7.16 2.23 -12.08
C GLY A 150 -6.30 3.20 -11.27
N THR A 151 -6.85 4.10 -10.46
CA THR A 151 -6.04 4.99 -9.61
C THR A 151 -5.10 4.21 -8.70
N CYS A 152 -5.56 3.11 -8.10
CA CYS A 152 -4.73 2.23 -7.27
C CYS A 152 -3.60 1.56 -8.08
N VAL A 153 -3.85 1.24 -9.35
CA VAL A 153 -2.82 0.68 -10.26
C VAL A 153 -1.74 1.71 -10.55
N LYS A 154 -2.12 2.95 -10.89
CA LYS A 154 -1.18 4.06 -11.15
C LYS A 154 -0.29 4.39 -9.95
N HIS A 155 -0.78 4.17 -8.72
CA HIS A 155 -0.03 4.42 -7.47
C HIS A 155 0.76 3.20 -6.98
N CYS A 156 0.79 2.11 -7.73
CA CYS A 156 1.52 0.90 -7.36
C CYS A 156 2.90 0.85 -8.04
N ASP A 157 3.94 1.30 -7.35
CA ASP A 157 5.32 1.32 -7.88
C ASP A 157 5.87 -0.09 -8.17
N HIS A 158 5.27 -1.12 -7.55
CA HIS A 158 5.70 -2.53 -7.69
C HIS A 158 4.86 -3.31 -8.70
N HIS A 159 3.93 -2.65 -9.41
CA HIS A 159 3.04 -3.28 -10.38
C HIS A 159 2.31 -4.53 -9.84
N ALA A 160 2.06 -4.57 -8.54
CA ALA A 160 1.31 -5.63 -7.87
C ALA A 160 -0.20 -5.43 -7.95
N CYS A 161 -0.67 -4.20 -8.21
CA CYS A 161 -2.08 -3.87 -8.34
C CYS A 161 -2.44 -3.72 -9.81
N ASN A 162 -3.43 -4.49 -10.28
CA ASN A 162 -3.86 -4.51 -11.67
C ASN A 162 -5.39 -4.39 -11.77
N LEU A 163 -5.92 -4.01 -12.93
CA LEU A 163 -7.32 -4.20 -13.25
C LEU A 163 -7.48 -5.55 -13.95
N ASN A 164 -8.42 -6.35 -13.46
CA ASN A 164 -8.74 -7.63 -14.11
C ASN A 164 -9.69 -7.42 -15.30
N GLU A 165 -9.95 -8.51 -16.03
CA GLU A 165 -10.85 -8.51 -17.20
C GLU A 165 -12.28 -8.06 -16.89
N GLN A 166 -12.72 -8.23 -15.64
CA GLN A 166 -14.03 -7.79 -15.17
C GLN A 166 -14.07 -6.29 -14.80
N GLY A 167 -12.95 -5.57 -14.88
CA GLY A 167 -12.86 -4.13 -14.67
C GLY A 167 -12.84 -3.71 -13.20
N TYR A 168 -12.44 -4.57 -12.26
CA TYR A 168 -12.15 -4.19 -10.88
C TYR A 168 -10.70 -4.48 -10.51
N ALA A 169 -10.18 -3.82 -9.47
CA ALA A 169 -8.80 -3.99 -9.06
C ALA A 169 -8.54 -5.38 -8.45
N SER A 170 -7.36 -5.93 -8.72
CA SER A 170 -6.80 -7.14 -8.11
C SER A 170 -5.38 -6.85 -7.61
N ILE A 171 -4.89 -7.64 -6.65
CA ILE A 171 -3.55 -7.49 -6.10
C ILE A 171 -2.87 -8.85 -6.16
N GLU A 172 -1.66 -8.87 -6.72
CA GLU A 172 -0.77 -10.02 -6.78
C GLU A 172 0.10 -10.04 -5.52
N ASP A 173 -0.11 -11.04 -4.67
CA ASP A 173 0.59 -11.14 -3.38
C ASP A 173 2.11 -11.25 -3.53
N GLU A 174 2.59 -11.98 -4.54
CA GLU A 174 4.02 -12.20 -4.80
C GLU A 174 4.80 -10.89 -5.08
N ARG A 175 4.13 -9.91 -5.70
CA ARG A 175 4.73 -8.62 -6.06
C ARG A 175 4.42 -7.52 -5.06
N CYS A 176 3.50 -7.76 -4.12
CA CYS A 176 3.02 -6.75 -3.19
C CYS A 176 3.99 -6.55 -2.03
N THR A 177 4.55 -5.36 -1.90
CA THR A 177 5.44 -4.96 -0.78
C THR A 177 4.68 -4.40 0.43
N LEU A 178 3.36 -4.46 0.45
CA LEU A 178 2.51 -3.97 1.54
C LEU A 178 2.66 -2.46 1.88
N CYS A 179 3.18 -1.66 0.96
CA CYS A 179 3.39 -0.22 1.17
C CYS A 179 2.10 0.60 1.41
N GLY A 180 0.94 0.07 1.01
CA GLY A 180 -0.37 0.68 1.27
C GLY A 180 -0.73 1.88 0.39
N LYS A 181 0.08 2.26 -0.60
CA LYS A 181 -0.23 3.38 -1.52
C LYS A 181 -1.58 3.18 -2.23
N CYS A 182 -1.83 1.97 -2.74
CA CYS A 182 -3.09 1.62 -3.41
C CYS A 182 -4.31 1.71 -2.47
N SER A 183 -4.17 1.33 -1.20
CA SER A 183 -5.24 1.43 -0.20
C SER A 183 -5.57 2.89 0.12
N LYS A 184 -4.55 3.75 0.29
CA LYS A 184 -4.71 5.18 0.53
C LYS A 184 -5.30 5.93 -0.67
N SER A 185 -5.00 5.48 -1.90
CA SER A 185 -5.48 6.11 -3.14
C SER A 185 -6.90 5.68 -3.53
N CYS A 186 -7.48 4.69 -2.86
CA CYS A 186 -8.83 4.23 -3.16
C CYS A 186 -9.89 5.06 -2.43
N PRO A 187 -10.68 5.92 -3.12
CA PRO A 187 -11.67 6.77 -2.46
C PRO A 187 -12.80 5.95 -1.81
N LYS A 188 -13.05 4.72 -2.28
CA LYS A 188 -14.04 3.79 -1.72
C LYS A 188 -13.50 2.92 -0.58
N GLY A 189 -12.20 3.00 -0.23
CA GLY A 189 -11.60 2.20 0.84
C GLY A 189 -11.71 0.68 0.65
N LEU A 190 -11.70 0.22 -0.61
CA LEU A 190 -11.94 -1.18 -0.95
C LEU A 190 -10.73 -2.09 -0.71
N ILE A 191 -9.54 -1.53 -0.57
CA ILE A 191 -8.31 -2.29 -0.41
C ILE A 191 -8.01 -2.41 1.08
N LYS A 192 -8.21 -3.61 1.61
CA LYS A 192 -8.10 -3.90 3.05
C LYS A 192 -7.00 -4.90 3.33
N LYS A 193 -6.42 -4.83 4.53
CA LYS A 193 -5.46 -5.81 5.02
C LYS A 193 -6.19 -6.99 5.63
N ILE A 194 -5.71 -8.19 5.33
CA ILE A 194 -6.11 -9.44 5.99
C ILE A 194 -4.85 -10.26 6.31
N PRO A 195 -4.91 -11.20 7.26
CA PRO A 195 -3.80 -12.10 7.50
C PRO A 195 -3.39 -12.88 6.24
N THR A 196 -2.09 -13.03 5.98
CA THR A 196 -1.58 -13.79 4.83
C THR A 196 -2.03 -15.25 4.86
N ARG A 197 -2.20 -15.84 6.06
CA ARG A 197 -2.76 -17.19 6.26
C ARG A 197 -4.22 -17.33 5.84
N ALA A 198 -4.94 -16.22 5.62
CA ALA A 198 -6.36 -16.26 5.26
C ALA A 198 -6.55 -16.79 3.84
N LYS A 199 -7.12 -17.99 3.72
CA LYS A 199 -7.41 -18.66 2.44
C LYS A 199 -8.68 -18.17 1.75
N VAL A 200 -9.51 -17.39 2.44
CA VAL A 200 -10.77 -16.84 1.92
C VAL A 200 -11.00 -15.43 2.44
N TYR A 201 -11.67 -14.59 1.64
CA TYR A 201 -12.08 -13.25 2.05
C TYR A 201 -13.40 -12.85 1.38
N VAL A 202 -14.09 -11.87 1.97
CA VAL A 202 -15.33 -11.30 1.42
C VAL A 202 -14.97 -10.18 0.44
N ALA A 203 -15.18 -10.42 -0.84
CA ALA A 203 -14.95 -9.45 -1.91
C ALA A 203 -16.18 -8.56 -2.14
N CYS A 204 -16.68 -7.97 -1.06
CA CYS A 204 -17.78 -7.02 -1.05
C CYS A 204 -17.65 -6.10 0.16
N SER A 205 -18.10 -4.85 0.02
CA SER A 205 -18.15 -3.86 1.12
C SER A 205 -19.54 -3.19 1.21
N ASN A 206 -20.56 -3.76 0.59
CA ASN A 206 -21.90 -3.18 0.55
C ASN A 206 -22.75 -3.69 1.72
N HIS A 207 -23.33 -2.77 2.46
CA HIS A 207 -24.20 -3.04 3.60
C HIS A 207 -25.72 -2.88 3.29
N ALA A 208 -26.09 -2.62 2.02
CA ALA A 208 -27.47 -2.50 1.62
C ALA A 208 -28.21 -3.85 1.73
N LYS A 209 -29.54 -3.79 1.80
CA LYS A 209 -30.37 -5.01 1.85
C LYS A 209 -30.22 -5.85 0.60
N GLY A 210 -30.24 -7.16 0.73
CA GLY A 210 -29.98 -8.09 -0.38
C GLY A 210 -30.85 -7.90 -1.61
N LYS A 211 -32.11 -7.45 -1.47
CA LYS A 211 -33.00 -7.11 -2.60
C LYS A 211 -32.45 -5.92 -3.38
N GLU A 212 -31.99 -4.91 -2.68
CA GLU A 212 -31.39 -3.71 -3.27
C GLU A 212 -30.05 -4.04 -3.96
N VAL A 213 -29.17 -4.78 -3.30
CA VAL A 213 -27.90 -5.21 -3.90
C VAL A 213 -28.12 -5.96 -5.21
N ARG A 214 -29.10 -6.87 -5.24
CA ARG A 214 -29.43 -7.65 -6.46
C ARG A 214 -29.93 -6.81 -7.62
N SER A 215 -30.55 -5.65 -7.37
CA SER A 215 -31.05 -4.79 -8.44
C SER A 215 -29.96 -4.14 -9.28
N TYR A 216 -28.71 -4.04 -8.75
CA TYR A 216 -27.60 -3.39 -9.43
C TYR A 216 -26.29 -4.18 -9.46
N CYS A 217 -26.12 -5.21 -8.64
CA CYS A 217 -24.88 -5.99 -8.60
C CYS A 217 -25.14 -7.49 -8.41
N LYS A 218 -24.81 -8.27 -9.44
CA LYS A 218 -24.96 -9.74 -9.41
C LYS A 218 -23.90 -10.43 -8.55
N ALA A 219 -22.75 -9.78 -8.29
CA ALA A 219 -21.63 -10.31 -7.53
C ALA A 219 -21.59 -9.80 -6.08
N GLY A 220 -22.54 -8.97 -5.65
CA GLY A 220 -22.58 -8.39 -4.30
C GLY A 220 -23.06 -9.35 -3.24
N CYS A 221 -22.64 -9.11 -1.98
CA CYS A 221 -23.16 -9.83 -0.82
C CYS A 221 -24.63 -9.42 -0.59
N ILE A 222 -25.52 -10.40 -0.50
CA ILE A 222 -26.96 -10.19 -0.27
C ILE A 222 -27.39 -10.45 1.18
N GLY A 223 -26.44 -10.64 2.09
CA GLY A 223 -26.73 -10.85 3.50
C GLY A 223 -27.51 -12.14 3.80
N CYS A 224 -27.47 -13.17 2.93
CA CYS A 224 -28.31 -14.36 3.06
C CYS A 224 -27.91 -15.33 4.19
N GLY A 225 -26.74 -15.17 4.80
CA GLY A 225 -26.23 -15.98 5.91
C GLY A 225 -25.84 -17.42 5.54
N MET A 226 -25.86 -17.81 4.27
CA MET A 226 -25.49 -19.19 3.87
C MET A 226 -24.04 -19.51 4.23
N CYS A 227 -23.13 -18.55 4.11
CA CYS A 227 -21.73 -18.69 4.47
C CYS A 227 -21.54 -18.91 5.99
N ALA A 228 -22.30 -18.19 6.83
CA ALA A 228 -22.27 -18.36 8.27
C ALA A 228 -22.79 -19.75 8.69
N ARG A 229 -23.93 -20.18 8.12
CA ARG A 229 -24.50 -21.51 8.40
C ARG A 229 -23.62 -22.66 7.91
N SER A 230 -22.84 -22.46 6.87
CA SER A 230 -21.94 -23.49 6.31
C SER A 230 -20.54 -23.48 6.93
N CYS A 231 -20.25 -22.57 7.84
CA CYS A 231 -18.93 -22.48 8.48
C CYS A 231 -18.82 -23.49 9.64
N PRO A 232 -17.95 -24.51 9.55
CA PRO A 232 -17.87 -25.56 10.58
C PRO A 232 -17.32 -25.05 11.92
N VAL A 233 -16.61 -23.92 11.93
CA VAL A 233 -16.00 -23.32 13.13
C VAL A 233 -16.68 -22.02 13.57
N GLY A 234 -17.80 -21.65 12.95
CA GLY A 234 -18.53 -20.43 13.30
C GLY A 234 -17.74 -19.12 13.13
N ALA A 235 -16.77 -19.08 12.21
CA ALA A 235 -15.89 -17.93 11.99
C ALA A 235 -16.54 -16.82 11.16
N ILE A 236 -17.83 -16.92 10.77
CA ILE A 236 -18.48 -15.94 9.91
C ILE A 236 -19.75 -15.43 10.58
N THR A 237 -19.82 -14.12 10.70
CA THR A 237 -20.98 -13.37 11.18
C THR A 237 -21.57 -12.51 10.06
N LEU A 238 -22.77 -12.03 10.27
CA LEU A 238 -23.38 -10.99 9.43
C LEU A 238 -23.45 -9.70 10.25
N GLU A 239 -22.82 -8.67 9.71
CA GLU A 239 -22.84 -7.31 10.28
C GLU A 239 -23.44 -6.38 9.23
N ASP A 240 -24.54 -5.73 9.56
CA ASP A 240 -25.23 -4.80 8.66
C ASP A 240 -25.42 -5.35 7.24
N ASN A 241 -25.98 -6.55 7.12
CA ASN A 241 -26.20 -7.28 5.85
C ASN A 241 -24.94 -7.72 5.09
N LEU A 242 -23.74 -7.57 5.65
CA LEU A 242 -22.47 -8.00 5.04
C LEU A 242 -21.88 -9.16 5.85
N ALA A 243 -21.38 -10.17 5.16
CA ALA A 243 -20.62 -11.23 5.81
C ALA A 243 -19.24 -10.73 6.26
N VAL A 244 -18.87 -11.02 7.51
CA VAL A 244 -17.58 -10.70 8.11
C VAL A 244 -16.92 -12.00 8.57
N ILE A 245 -15.63 -12.16 8.28
CA ILE A 245 -14.84 -13.35 8.65
C ILE A 245 -13.94 -12.99 9.83
N ASP A 246 -14.10 -13.73 10.92
CA ASP A 246 -13.16 -13.72 12.04
C ASP A 246 -11.96 -14.63 11.68
N TYR A 247 -10.85 -13.98 11.31
CA TYR A 247 -9.64 -14.68 10.91
C TYR A 247 -8.91 -15.37 12.08
N ALA A 248 -9.24 -15.05 13.32
CA ALA A 248 -8.70 -15.78 14.47
C ALA A 248 -9.30 -17.19 14.57
N LYS A 249 -10.56 -17.36 14.14
CA LYS A 249 -11.28 -18.65 14.14
C LYS A 249 -11.24 -19.37 12.80
N CYS A 250 -10.98 -18.64 11.69
CA CYS A 250 -11.08 -19.18 10.35
C CYS A 250 -9.96 -20.20 10.05
N ILE A 251 -10.34 -21.43 9.69
CA ILE A 251 -9.42 -22.51 9.31
C ILE A 251 -9.13 -22.58 7.80
N GLY A 252 -9.70 -21.67 7.00
CA GLY A 252 -9.43 -21.59 5.55
C GLY A 252 -10.04 -22.70 4.69
N CYS A 253 -11.01 -23.49 5.18
CA CYS A 253 -11.58 -24.66 4.47
C CYS A 253 -12.32 -24.34 3.15
N GLY A 254 -12.72 -23.08 2.92
CA GLY A 254 -13.37 -22.64 1.68
C GLY A 254 -14.84 -23.05 1.53
N ALA A 255 -15.49 -23.69 2.53
CA ALA A 255 -16.89 -24.08 2.47
C ALA A 255 -17.84 -22.90 2.22
N CYS A 256 -17.55 -21.75 2.83
CA CYS A 256 -18.30 -20.51 2.66
C CYS A 256 -18.24 -19.97 1.21
N ALA A 257 -17.10 -20.06 0.55
CA ALA A 257 -16.94 -19.66 -0.84
C ALA A 257 -17.74 -20.58 -1.79
N ALA A 258 -17.73 -21.90 -1.55
CA ALA A 258 -18.46 -22.88 -2.34
C ALA A 258 -19.99 -22.70 -2.22
N LYS A 259 -20.48 -22.29 -1.05
CA LYS A 259 -21.92 -22.13 -0.79
C LYS A 259 -22.45 -20.71 -1.07
N CYS A 260 -21.59 -19.76 -1.43
CA CYS A 260 -22.01 -18.38 -1.67
C CYS A 260 -22.75 -18.25 -3.02
N PRO A 261 -24.05 -17.88 -3.04
CA PRO A 261 -24.84 -17.79 -4.27
C PRO A 261 -24.38 -16.66 -5.18
N SER A 262 -23.88 -15.56 -4.62
CA SER A 262 -23.34 -14.41 -5.37
C SER A 262 -21.85 -14.54 -5.66
N LYS A 263 -21.19 -15.64 -5.22
CA LYS A 263 -19.75 -15.85 -5.35
C LYS A 263 -18.90 -14.66 -4.88
N CYS A 264 -19.40 -13.92 -3.87
CA CYS A 264 -18.72 -12.77 -3.30
C CYS A 264 -17.64 -13.13 -2.29
N ILE A 265 -17.53 -14.41 -1.88
CA ILE A 265 -16.42 -14.90 -1.08
C ILE A 265 -15.41 -15.53 -2.04
N LYS A 266 -14.21 -14.98 -2.06
CA LYS A 266 -13.12 -15.44 -2.93
C LYS A 266 -12.16 -16.31 -2.16
N LYS A 267 -11.60 -17.30 -2.84
CA LYS A 267 -10.44 -18.08 -2.36
C LYS A 267 -9.18 -17.35 -2.79
N ARG A 268 -8.13 -17.50 -1.98
CA ARG A 268 -6.75 -17.12 -2.31
C ARG A 268 -5.96 -18.42 -2.49
N ASP A 269 -5.13 -18.42 -3.49
CA ASP A 269 -4.21 -19.52 -3.79
C ASP A 269 -3.01 -19.50 -2.83
#